data_3baa54b5c73752cdec07de52519df5e1
#
_entry.id   3baa54b5c73752cdec07de52519df5e1
#
_cell.length_a   1.000
_cell.length_b   1.000
_cell.length_c   1.000
_cell.angle_alpha   90.00
_cell.angle_beta   90.00
_cell.angle_gamma   90.00
#
_symmetry.space_group_name_H-M   'P 1'
#
loop_
_entity.id
_entity.type
_entity.pdbx_description
1 polymer ?
#
loop_
_entity_poly.entity_id
_entity_poly.type
_entity_poly.pdbx_seq_one_letter_code
_entity_poly.pdbx_strand_id
1 'polypeptide(L)'
;MEWRNLPRRARPSKLLLLSLERIGVVDPPEFLYREYDSKATLRCDLMIFVPRSTRYPDVDPWFISTTGFCFPDTYRKAARKALRRLRAIYRHHL
;
A
#
# COMPACT_ATOMS: atom_id res chain seq x y z
N MET A 1 -12.58 -15.52 3.97
CA MET A 1 -12.32 -14.32 4.75
C MET A 1 -12.38 -13.09 3.90
N GLU A 2 -13.09 -12.12 4.40
CA GLU A 2 -13.31 -10.89 3.65
C GLU A 2 -12.19 -9.88 3.88
N TRP A 3 -11.87 -9.15 2.83
CA TRP A 3 -10.96 -8.01 2.91
C TRP A 3 -11.68 -6.85 3.61
N ARG A 4 -10.95 -6.15 4.48
CA ARG A 4 -11.45 -5.01 5.25
C ARG A 4 -10.67 -3.75 4.92
N ASN A 5 -11.34 -2.61 5.07
CA ASN A 5 -10.66 -1.33 4.98
C ASN A 5 -9.72 -1.14 6.16
N LEU A 6 -8.75 -0.22 6.00
CA LEU A 6 -7.79 0.09 7.04
C LEU A 6 -8.50 0.43 8.36
N PRO A 7 -8.07 -0.14 9.50
CA PRO A 7 -8.67 0.19 10.79
C PRO A 7 -8.60 1.69 11.07
N ARG A 8 -9.61 2.24 11.74
CA ARG A 8 -9.67 3.67 12.08
C ARG A 8 -8.43 4.17 12.83
N ARG A 9 -7.81 3.28 13.64
CA ARG A 9 -6.63 3.62 14.43
C ARG A 9 -5.34 3.57 13.63
N ALA A 10 -5.35 2.93 12.47
CA ALA A 10 -4.17 2.84 11.63
C ALA A 10 -4.03 4.14 10.84
N ARG A 11 -2.85 4.75 10.93
CA ARG A 11 -2.55 5.96 10.16
C ARG A 11 -1.75 5.57 8.93
N PRO A 12 -2.12 6.08 7.74
CA PRO A 12 -1.31 5.84 6.55
C PRO A 12 0.12 6.36 6.76
N SER A 13 1.08 5.71 6.13
CA SER A 13 2.46 6.16 6.15
C SER A 13 2.56 7.58 5.56
N LYS A 14 3.05 8.53 6.35
CA LYS A 14 3.25 9.92 5.89
C LYS A 14 4.19 9.97 4.69
N LEU A 15 5.27 9.19 4.75
CA LEU A 15 6.25 9.16 3.66
C LEU A 15 5.62 8.66 2.36
N LEU A 16 4.80 7.61 2.44
CA LEU A 16 4.10 7.10 1.26
C LEU A 16 3.14 8.14 0.70
N LEU A 17 2.32 8.78 1.55
CA LEU A 17 1.35 9.79 1.13
C LEU A 17 2.03 11.00 0.49
N LEU A 18 3.11 11.50 1.10
CA LEU A 18 3.88 12.62 0.54
C LEU A 18 4.52 12.27 -0.79
N SER A 19 5.04 11.05 -0.91
CA SER A 19 5.64 10.57 -2.16
C SER A 19 4.60 10.47 -3.28
N LEU A 20 3.40 9.97 -2.98
CA LEU A 20 2.30 9.89 -3.94
C LEU A 20 1.85 11.29 -4.37
N GLU A 21 1.76 12.23 -3.45
CA GLU A 21 1.41 13.62 -3.75
C GLU A 21 2.42 14.24 -4.70
N ARG A 22 3.71 13.99 -4.50
CA ARG A 22 4.78 14.50 -5.36
C ARG A 22 4.64 14.06 -6.83
N ILE A 23 4.18 12.84 -7.04
CA ILE A 23 3.98 12.33 -8.40
C ILE A 23 2.59 12.60 -8.95
N GLY A 24 1.80 13.41 -8.25
CA GLY A 24 0.49 13.85 -8.75
C GLY A 24 -0.63 12.82 -8.60
N VAL A 25 -0.54 11.94 -7.63
CA VAL A 25 -1.64 11.05 -7.27
C VAL A 25 -2.57 11.83 -6.35
N VAL A 26 -3.69 12.29 -6.90
CA VAL A 26 -4.65 13.16 -6.20
C VAL A 26 -5.58 12.33 -5.31
N ASP A 27 -6.05 11.20 -5.83
CA ASP A 27 -6.94 10.33 -5.08
C ASP A 27 -6.14 9.55 -4.03
N PRO A 28 -6.70 9.33 -2.83
CA PRO A 28 -6.00 8.57 -1.80
C PRO A 28 -5.83 7.10 -2.21
N PRO A 29 -4.71 6.46 -1.82
CA PRO A 29 -4.55 5.04 -2.06
C PRO A 29 -5.55 4.25 -1.24
N GLU A 30 -5.99 3.11 -1.76
CA GLU A 30 -6.90 2.21 -1.07
C GLU A 30 -6.10 1.12 -0.37
N PHE A 31 -6.41 0.90 0.91
CA PHE A 31 -5.77 -0.12 1.74
C PHE A 31 -6.80 -1.17 2.11
N LEU A 32 -6.51 -2.43 1.81
CA LEU A 32 -7.35 -3.57 2.20
C LEU A 32 -6.49 -4.56 2.97
N TYR A 33 -7.04 -5.13 4.03
CA TYR A 33 -6.36 -6.16 4.81
C TYR A 33 -7.32 -7.27 5.21
N ARG A 34 -6.75 -8.43 5.54
CA ARG A 34 -7.47 -9.53 6.14
C ARG A 34 -6.57 -10.28 7.10
N GLU A 35 -7.15 -10.78 8.18
CA GLU A 35 -6.45 -11.61 9.15
C GLU A 35 -7.09 -13.00 9.17
N TYR A 36 -6.28 -14.04 9.27
CA TYR A 36 -6.76 -15.41 9.24
C TYR A 36 -5.75 -16.34 9.91
N ASP A 37 -6.23 -17.53 10.31
CA ASP A 37 -5.37 -18.58 10.85
C ASP A 37 -4.95 -19.51 9.72
N SER A 38 -3.66 -19.83 9.69
CA SER A 38 -3.10 -20.78 8.74
C SER A 38 -2.17 -21.71 9.49
N LYS A 39 -2.52 -23.00 9.55
CA LYS A 39 -1.72 -24.03 10.26
C LYS A 39 -1.38 -23.60 11.70
N ALA A 40 -2.38 -23.19 12.46
CA ALA A 40 -2.27 -22.71 13.82
C ALA A 40 -1.41 -21.44 14.00
N THR A 41 -1.16 -20.72 12.92
CA THR A 41 -0.40 -19.47 12.96
C THR A 41 -1.30 -18.32 12.45
N LEU A 42 -1.33 -17.22 13.20
CA LEU A 42 -2.06 -16.04 12.74
C LEU A 42 -1.31 -15.41 11.58
N ARG A 43 -2.06 -15.06 10.53
CA ARG A 43 -1.54 -14.42 9.34
C ARG A 43 -2.33 -13.15 9.02
N CYS A 44 -1.67 -12.22 8.37
CA CYS A 44 -2.28 -10.99 7.90
C CYS A 44 -1.81 -10.71 6.48
N ASP A 45 -2.76 -10.56 5.56
CA ASP A 45 -2.47 -10.10 4.20
C ASP A 45 -2.92 -8.66 4.07
N LEU A 46 -2.17 -7.86 3.33
CA LEU A 46 -2.49 -6.45 3.11
C LEU A 46 -2.21 -6.08 1.65
N MET A 47 -3.10 -5.31 1.07
CA MET A 47 -2.98 -4.79 -0.30
C MET A 47 -3.08 -3.28 -0.27
N ILE A 48 -2.25 -2.62 -1.06
CA ILE A 48 -2.32 -1.17 -1.30
C ILE A 48 -2.54 -0.96 -2.78
N PHE A 49 -3.63 -0.28 -3.13
CA PHE A 49 -3.97 0.08 -4.50
C PHE A 49 -3.64 1.55 -4.71
N VAL A 50 -2.81 1.83 -5.71
CA VAL A 50 -2.39 3.20 -6.03
C VAL A 50 -3.07 3.62 -7.33
N PRO A 51 -3.90 4.68 -7.29
CA PRO A 51 -4.59 5.15 -8.49
C PRO A 51 -3.63 5.82 -9.47
N ARG A 52 -4.14 6.11 -10.65
CA ARG A 52 -3.37 6.76 -11.72
C ARG A 52 -2.95 8.17 -11.31
N SER A 53 -1.71 8.52 -11.59
CA SER A 53 -1.23 9.89 -11.41
C SER A 53 -1.78 10.79 -12.49
N THR A 54 -2.21 12.00 -12.11
CA THR A 54 -2.64 13.02 -13.09
C THR A 54 -1.46 13.59 -13.85
N ARG A 55 -0.27 13.55 -13.25
CA ARG A 55 0.96 14.07 -13.85
C ARG A 55 1.59 13.08 -14.82
N TYR A 56 1.44 11.79 -14.57
CA TYR A 56 2.01 10.71 -15.40
C TYR A 56 0.90 9.75 -15.81
N PRO A 57 -0.02 10.19 -16.70
CA PRO A 57 -1.20 9.37 -17.05
C PRO A 57 -0.87 8.10 -17.83
N ASP A 58 0.36 7.98 -18.35
CA ASP A 58 0.81 6.80 -19.09
C ASP A 58 1.09 5.61 -18.15
N VAL A 59 1.25 5.87 -16.87
CA VAL A 59 1.48 4.81 -15.88
C VAL A 59 0.12 4.32 -15.39
N ASP A 60 -0.17 3.03 -15.62
CA ASP A 60 -1.41 2.42 -15.16
C ASP A 60 -1.48 2.38 -13.63
N PRO A 61 -2.69 2.38 -13.06
CA PRO A 61 -2.85 2.12 -11.63
C PRO A 61 -2.19 0.79 -11.27
N TRP A 62 -1.60 0.73 -10.08
CA TRP A 62 -0.89 -0.47 -9.66
C TRP A 62 -1.20 -0.80 -8.21
N PHE A 63 -0.86 -2.01 -7.82
CA PHE A 63 -1.04 -2.43 -6.45
C PHE A 63 0.15 -3.26 -5.99
N ILE A 64 0.33 -3.34 -4.67
CA ILE A 64 1.25 -4.27 -4.03
C ILE A 64 0.47 -5.11 -3.02
N SER A 65 0.98 -6.31 -2.75
CA SER A 65 0.44 -7.16 -1.71
C SER A 65 1.57 -7.67 -0.83
N THR A 66 1.26 -7.90 0.43
CA THR A 66 2.24 -8.34 1.43
C THR A 66 1.56 -9.23 2.44
N THR A 67 2.30 -10.20 2.97
CA THR A 67 1.85 -11.12 4.00
C THR A 67 2.79 -11.03 5.20
N GLY A 68 2.22 -11.08 6.40
CA GLY A 68 2.96 -11.08 7.66
C GLY A 68 2.17 -11.78 8.75
N PHE A 69 2.66 -11.68 9.98
CA PHE A 69 2.03 -12.35 11.13
C PHE A 69 0.97 -11.50 11.80
N CYS A 70 1.14 -10.19 11.81
CA CYS A 70 0.20 -9.27 12.43
C CYS A 70 0.05 -8.02 11.59
N PHE A 71 -1.01 -7.26 11.84
CA PHE A 71 -1.30 -6.07 11.05
C PHE A 71 -0.18 -5.02 11.08
N PRO A 72 0.37 -4.61 12.25
CA PRO A 72 1.40 -3.57 12.26
C PRO A 72 2.64 -3.95 11.45
N ASP A 73 3.11 -5.19 11.58
CA ASP A 73 4.25 -5.68 10.82
C ASP A 73 3.98 -5.73 9.32
N THR A 74 2.83 -6.29 8.95
CA THR A 74 2.42 -6.40 7.55
C THR A 74 2.24 -5.03 6.91
N TYR A 75 1.65 -4.09 7.63
CA TYR A 75 1.47 -2.71 7.18
C TYR A 75 2.81 -2.03 6.91
N ARG A 76 3.76 -2.19 7.82
CA ARG A 76 5.10 -1.60 7.66
C ARG A 76 5.81 -2.16 6.43
N LYS A 77 5.75 -3.47 6.25
CA LYS A 77 6.32 -4.13 5.06
C LYS A 77 5.65 -3.66 3.78
N ALA A 78 4.32 -3.53 3.79
CA ALA A 78 3.55 -3.09 2.64
C ALA A 78 3.92 -1.65 2.24
N ALA A 79 4.04 -0.75 3.21
CA ALA A 79 4.43 0.63 2.95
C ALA A 79 5.83 0.72 2.33
N ARG A 80 6.78 -0.06 2.84
CA ARG A 80 8.14 -0.12 2.28
C ARG A 80 8.13 -0.66 0.85
N LYS A 81 7.35 -1.70 0.61
CA LYS A 81 7.21 -2.31 -0.72
C LYS A 81 6.60 -1.32 -1.71
N ALA A 82 5.58 -0.59 -1.28
CA ALA A 82 4.95 0.44 -2.11
C ALA A 82 5.93 1.56 -2.46
N LEU A 83 6.74 2.01 -1.49
CA LEU A 83 7.76 3.04 -1.72
C LEU A 83 8.84 2.58 -2.70
N ARG A 84 9.28 1.33 -2.60
CA ARG A 84 10.25 0.77 -3.56
C ARG A 84 9.67 0.71 -4.97
N ARG A 85 8.41 0.29 -5.08
CA ARG A 85 7.73 0.23 -6.38
C ARG A 85 7.57 1.61 -6.97
N LEU A 86 7.18 2.58 -6.15
CA LEU A 86 7.05 3.97 -6.55
C LEU A 86 8.37 4.52 -7.09
N ARG A 87 9.46 4.30 -6.38
CA ARG A 87 10.80 4.73 -6.83
C ARG A 87 11.21 4.04 -8.12
N ALA A 88 10.92 2.76 -8.26
CA ALA A 88 11.24 2.01 -9.48
C ALA A 88 10.47 2.55 -10.70
N ILE A 89 9.18 2.85 -10.53
CA ILE A 89 8.32 3.36 -11.61
C ILE A 89 8.67 4.81 -11.96
N TYR A 90 8.91 5.66 -10.95
CA TYR A 90 9.06 7.10 -11.13
C TYR A 90 10.47 7.62 -10.84
N ARG A 91 11.49 6.76 -10.89
CA ARG A 91 12.87 7.11 -10.50
C ARG A 91 13.44 8.32 -11.23
N HIS A 92 12.98 8.59 -12.44
CA HIS A 92 13.44 9.73 -13.23
C HIS A 92 12.66 11.02 -12.94
N HIS A 93 11.66 10.94 -12.07
CA HIS A 93 10.74 12.04 -11.77
C HIS A 93 10.75 12.48 -10.30
N LEU A 94 11.46 11.75 -9.46
CA LEU A 94 11.55 12.04 -8.02
C LEU A 94 12.85 12.72 -7.65
#